data_6d5cec553ca3f3996f6a5aff97d21c76
#
_entry.id   6d5cec553ca3f3996f6a5aff97d21c76
#
_cell.length_a   1.000
_cell.length_b   1.000
_cell.length_c   1.000
_cell.angle_alpha   90.00
_cell.angle_beta   90.00
_cell.angle_gamma   90.00
#
_symmetry.space_group_name_H-M   'P 1'
#
loop_
_entity.id
_entity.type
_entity.pdbx_description
1 polymer ?
#
loop_
_entity_poly.entity_id
_entity_poly.type
_entity_poly.pdbx_seq_one_letter_code
_entity_poly.pdbx_strand_id
1 'polypeptide(L)'
;MVYELYYWPEIQGRGEFVRLALEEAAVPYVDIALVPEDKGGGVPAMEKVLADAALERPPFAPPFLKAGRRYIAQTANILLFLGNRLNLAPREEAGRLWVHQLQLTITDFLVEIHDAHHPLGANFYYEEQKPESKRRSKDFREHRLPKFLGYFERVLQRNSAGGPGMVGARISYVDLSMAQVIAGLRYAFPLASRGELRKCPRLRALHDLVFARPRIKRYVASSRRLAFNNDDLFRHYAELDG
;
A
#
# COMPACT_ATOMS: atom_id res chain seq x y z
N MET A 1 -21.51 -0.35 -10.72
CA MET A 1 -21.00 -1.57 -10.04
C MET A 1 -20.43 -1.12 -8.72
N VAL A 2 -20.81 -1.73 -7.62
CA VAL A 2 -20.20 -1.51 -6.30
C VAL A 2 -19.10 -2.53 -6.13
N TYR A 3 -17.91 -2.10 -5.72
CA TYR A 3 -16.80 -2.99 -5.37
C TYR A 3 -16.93 -3.45 -3.91
N GLU A 4 -16.46 -4.66 -3.61
CA GLU A 4 -16.34 -5.17 -2.26
C GLU A 4 -14.86 -5.45 -1.99
N LEU A 5 -14.28 -4.76 -1.01
CA LEU A 5 -12.90 -4.96 -0.60
C LEU A 5 -12.86 -5.87 0.63
N TYR A 6 -12.07 -6.93 0.57
CA TYR A 6 -11.85 -7.87 1.66
C TYR A 6 -10.43 -7.70 2.18
N TYR A 7 -10.31 -7.38 3.46
CA TYR A 7 -9.03 -7.26 4.17
C TYR A 7 -9.23 -7.48 5.67
N TRP A 8 -8.18 -7.35 6.46
CA TRP A 8 -8.24 -7.41 7.91
C TRP A 8 -8.89 -6.14 8.49
N PRO A 9 -9.74 -6.25 9.55
CA PRO A 9 -10.57 -5.12 10.00
C PRO A 9 -9.81 -4.03 10.77
N GLU A 10 -8.72 -4.33 11.44
CA GLU A 10 -8.11 -3.42 12.41
C GLU A 10 -6.86 -2.72 11.89
N ILE A 11 -6.43 -3.00 10.66
CA ILE A 11 -5.18 -2.53 10.10
C ILE A 11 -5.36 -1.88 8.72
N GLN A 12 -4.49 -0.93 8.42
CA GLN A 12 -4.38 -0.35 7.09
C GLN A 12 -3.81 -1.36 6.10
N GLY A 13 -2.64 -1.88 6.38
CA GLY A 13 -1.92 -2.90 5.66
C GLY A 13 -1.88 -2.71 4.15
N ARG A 14 -1.89 -3.83 3.46
CA ARG A 14 -1.95 -3.82 1.99
C ARG A 14 -3.32 -3.42 1.45
N GLY A 15 -4.38 -3.45 2.26
CA GLY A 15 -5.72 -2.97 1.90
C GLY A 15 -5.78 -1.47 1.66
N GLU A 16 -4.97 -0.69 2.37
CA GLU A 16 -5.01 0.77 2.26
C GLU A 16 -4.62 1.29 0.88
N PHE A 17 -3.73 0.61 0.18
CA PHE A 17 -3.37 0.95 -1.20
C PHE A 17 -4.58 0.88 -2.14
N VAL A 18 -5.46 -0.09 -1.91
CA VAL A 18 -6.70 -0.25 -2.67
C VAL A 18 -7.74 0.79 -2.24
N ARG A 19 -7.87 1.05 -0.92
CA ARG A 19 -8.77 2.10 -0.40
C ARG A 19 -8.44 3.46 -1.01
N LEU A 20 -7.17 3.85 -1.01
CA LEU A 20 -6.74 5.13 -1.59
C LEU A 20 -7.08 5.26 -3.08
N ALA A 21 -6.96 4.18 -3.85
CA ALA A 21 -7.33 4.19 -5.28
C ALA A 21 -8.85 4.34 -5.47
N LEU A 22 -9.66 3.64 -4.67
CA LEU A 22 -11.13 3.74 -4.73
C LEU A 22 -11.62 5.12 -4.27
N GLU A 23 -11.05 5.66 -3.20
CA GLU A 23 -11.35 6.99 -2.66
C GLU A 23 -10.98 8.10 -3.65
N GLU A 24 -9.78 8.04 -4.25
CA GLU A 24 -9.36 9.02 -5.25
C GLU A 24 -10.29 9.01 -6.47
N ALA A 25 -10.71 7.83 -6.90
CA ALA A 25 -11.65 7.70 -8.01
C ALA A 25 -13.08 8.10 -7.65
N ALA A 26 -13.42 8.24 -6.38
CA ALA A 26 -14.77 8.47 -5.86
C ALA A 26 -15.80 7.43 -6.35
N VAL A 27 -15.40 6.18 -6.39
CA VAL A 27 -16.30 5.09 -6.76
C VAL A 27 -16.89 4.45 -5.51
N PRO A 28 -18.17 4.01 -5.54
CA PRO A 28 -18.78 3.34 -4.40
C PRO A 28 -18.13 1.97 -4.18
N TYR A 29 -17.77 1.70 -2.94
CA TYR A 29 -17.28 0.39 -2.50
C TYR A 29 -17.74 0.09 -1.07
N VAL A 30 -17.76 -1.19 -0.74
CA VAL A 30 -17.96 -1.68 0.61
C VAL A 30 -16.64 -2.27 1.10
N ASP A 31 -16.14 -1.77 2.21
CA ASP A 31 -15.03 -2.39 2.93
C ASP A 31 -15.62 -3.46 3.85
N ILE A 32 -15.54 -4.72 3.42
CA ILE A 32 -16.17 -5.86 4.10
C ILE A 32 -15.60 -6.03 5.51
N ALA A 33 -14.33 -5.68 5.71
CA ALA A 33 -13.70 -5.71 7.03
C ALA A 33 -14.42 -4.82 8.06
N LEU A 34 -15.01 -3.71 7.62
CA LEU A 34 -15.69 -2.73 8.48
C LEU A 34 -17.20 -2.96 8.58
N VAL A 35 -17.74 -3.94 7.84
CA VAL A 35 -19.14 -4.34 7.97
C VAL A 35 -19.25 -5.27 9.18
N PRO A 36 -20.22 -5.07 10.09
CA PRO A 36 -20.45 -5.95 11.21
C PRO A 36 -20.68 -7.42 10.80
N GLU A 37 -20.20 -8.36 11.59
CA GLU A 37 -20.31 -9.80 11.30
C GLU A 37 -21.76 -10.27 11.24
N ASP A 38 -22.63 -9.75 12.11
CA ASP A 38 -24.07 -10.02 12.10
C ASP A 38 -24.78 -9.52 10.84
N LYS A 39 -24.12 -8.65 10.08
CA LYS A 39 -24.57 -8.15 8.76
C LYS A 39 -23.82 -8.80 7.59
N GLY A 40 -23.10 -9.88 7.86
CA GLY A 40 -22.40 -10.67 6.84
C GLY A 40 -21.06 -10.08 6.41
N GLY A 41 -20.41 -9.29 7.26
CA GLY A 41 -19.09 -8.71 7.04
C GLY A 41 -17.98 -9.32 7.91
N GLY A 42 -16.94 -8.55 8.12
CA GLY A 42 -15.81 -8.91 8.99
C GLY A 42 -14.95 -10.06 8.48
N VAL A 43 -14.19 -10.64 9.40
CA VAL A 43 -13.30 -11.78 9.13
C VAL A 43 -14.07 -13.01 8.61
N PRO A 44 -15.23 -13.41 9.18
CA PRO A 44 -15.96 -14.59 8.69
C PRO A 44 -16.37 -14.50 7.22
N ALA A 45 -16.74 -13.30 6.74
CA ALA A 45 -17.07 -13.11 5.32
C ALA A 45 -15.84 -13.29 4.41
N MET A 46 -14.68 -12.87 4.85
CA MET A 46 -13.42 -13.04 4.13
C MET A 46 -13.00 -14.52 4.11
N GLU A 47 -13.02 -15.19 5.25
CA GLU A 47 -12.67 -16.61 5.38
C GLU A 47 -13.58 -17.51 4.56
N LYS A 48 -14.87 -17.21 4.50
CA LYS A 48 -15.82 -17.91 3.65
C LYS A 48 -15.42 -17.91 2.19
N VAL A 49 -14.91 -16.77 1.67
CA VAL A 49 -14.41 -16.68 0.28
C VAL A 49 -13.12 -17.46 0.12
N LEU A 50 -12.20 -17.39 1.08
CA LEU A 50 -10.92 -18.10 1.04
C LEU A 50 -11.09 -19.62 1.08
N ALA A 51 -12.09 -20.09 1.78
CA ALA A 51 -12.40 -21.53 1.92
C ALA A 51 -13.34 -22.07 0.81
N ASP A 52 -13.82 -21.25 -0.12
CA ASP A 52 -14.77 -21.66 -1.15
C ASP A 52 -14.09 -22.52 -2.22
N ALA A 53 -14.25 -23.85 -2.10
CA ALA A 53 -13.72 -24.82 -3.06
C ALA A 53 -14.35 -24.75 -4.46
N ALA A 54 -15.48 -24.02 -4.63
CA ALA A 54 -16.12 -23.84 -5.93
C ALA A 54 -15.52 -22.68 -6.74
N LEU A 55 -14.65 -21.87 -6.14
CA LEU A 55 -13.98 -20.80 -6.86
C LEU A 55 -12.89 -21.35 -7.79
N GLU A 56 -13.10 -21.20 -9.09
CA GLU A 56 -12.11 -21.56 -10.12
C GLU A 56 -10.77 -20.80 -9.94
N ARG A 57 -10.83 -19.57 -9.41
CA ARG A 57 -9.67 -18.67 -9.23
C ARG A 57 -9.67 -18.10 -7.82
N PRO A 58 -9.32 -18.92 -6.82
CA PRO A 58 -9.34 -18.50 -5.43
C PRO A 58 -8.26 -17.47 -5.13
N PRO A 59 -8.51 -16.45 -4.29
CA PRO A 59 -7.46 -15.61 -3.75
C PRO A 59 -6.60 -16.42 -2.78
N PHE A 60 -5.28 -16.18 -2.82
CA PHE A 60 -4.36 -16.81 -1.89
C PHE A 60 -4.49 -16.23 -0.48
N ALA A 61 -4.64 -14.91 -0.40
CA ALA A 61 -4.74 -14.15 0.86
C ALA A 61 -5.35 -12.76 0.58
N PRO A 62 -5.86 -12.05 1.61
CA PRO A 62 -6.26 -10.66 1.47
C PRO A 62 -5.03 -9.73 1.24
N PRO A 63 -5.22 -8.55 0.57
CA PRO A 63 -6.49 -8.07 0.08
C PRO A 63 -6.93 -8.76 -1.20
N PHE A 64 -8.25 -8.92 -1.34
CA PHE A 64 -8.86 -9.19 -2.61
C PHE A 64 -10.10 -8.30 -2.81
N LEU A 65 -10.39 -8.03 -4.08
CA LEU A 65 -11.48 -7.17 -4.53
C LEU A 65 -12.51 -8.00 -5.29
N LYS A 66 -13.77 -7.93 -4.89
CA LYS A 66 -14.87 -8.48 -5.69
C LYS A 66 -15.43 -7.39 -6.61
N ALA A 67 -15.47 -7.68 -7.89
CA ALA A 67 -15.98 -6.81 -8.94
C ALA A 67 -17.02 -7.57 -9.78
N GLY A 68 -18.28 -7.46 -9.38
CA GLY A 68 -19.36 -8.30 -9.92
C GLY A 68 -19.14 -9.77 -9.55
N ARG A 69 -18.93 -10.64 -10.54
CA ARG A 69 -18.68 -12.08 -10.32
C ARG A 69 -17.20 -12.47 -10.20
N ARG A 70 -16.28 -11.49 -10.27
CA ARG A 70 -14.83 -11.75 -10.27
C ARG A 70 -14.23 -11.40 -8.92
N TYR A 71 -13.38 -12.29 -8.42
CA TYR A 71 -12.44 -11.99 -7.35
C TYR A 71 -11.07 -11.67 -7.97
N ILE A 72 -10.46 -10.59 -7.54
CA ILE A 72 -9.17 -10.09 -8.01
C ILE A 72 -8.29 -9.94 -6.77
N ALA A 73 -7.23 -10.71 -6.68
CA ALA A 73 -6.31 -10.69 -5.56
C ALA A 73 -4.94 -10.09 -5.96
N GLN A 74 -4.07 -9.92 -4.96
CA GLN A 74 -2.77 -9.24 -5.05
C GLN A 74 -2.92 -7.73 -5.25
N THR A 75 -2.42 -6.95 -4.31
CA THR A 75 -2.52 -5.48 -4.32
C THR A 75 -2.13 -4.86 -5.66
N ALA A 76 -0.99 -5.26 -6.22
CA ALA A 76 -0.54 -4.74 -7.51
C ALA A 76 -1.49 -5.07 -8.66
N ASN A 77 -2.06 -6.28 -8.67
CA ASN A 77 -3.02 -6.71 -9.68
C ASN A 77 -4.39 -6.02 -9.52
N ILE A 78 -4.84 -5.81 -8.28
CA ILE A 78 -6.06 -5.02 -7.98
C ILE A 78 -5.88 -3.60 -8.51
N LEU A 79 -4.74 -2.98 -8.24
CA LEU A 79 -4.44 -1.62 -8.68
C LEU A 79 -4.30 -1.52 -10.21
N LEU A 80 -3.72 -2.52 -10.87
CA LEU A 80 -3.70 -2.61 -12.34
C LEU A 80 -5.13 -2.67 -12.90
N PHE A 81 -5.98 -3.51 -12.31
CA PHE A 81 -7.39 -3.63 -12.71
C PHE A 81 -8.17 -2.32 -12.53
N LEU A 82 -8.01 -1.66 -11.38
CA LEU A 82 -8.67 -0.40 -11.07
C LEU A 82 -8.10 0.76 -11.91
N GLY A 83 -6.80 0.82 -12.08
CA GLY A 83 -6.09 1.87 -12.80
C GLY A 83 -6.63 2.07 -14.21
N ASN A 84 -6.82 0.96 -14.93
CA ASN A 84 -7.34 0.97 -16.28
C ASN A 84 -8.81 1.43 -16.38
N ARG A 85 -9.61 1.20 -15.34
CA ARG A 85 -11.04 1.50 -15.29
C ARG A 85 -11.38 2.87 -14.73
N LEU A 86 -10.54 3.36 -13.83
CA LEU A 86 -10.82 4.53 -13.02
C LEU A 86 -9.96 5.75 -13.40
N ASN A 87 -9.29 5.71 -14.56
CA ASN A 87 -8.36 6.75 -15.01
C ASN A 87 -7.22 7.04 -14.02
N LEU A 88 -6.75 6.01 -13.32
CA LEU A 88 -5.61 6.04 -12.41
C LEU A 88 -4.35 5.42 -13.03
N ALA A 89 -4.33 5.24 -14.34
CA ALA A 89 -3.18 4.82 -15.13
C ALA A 89 -3.23 5.49 -16.51
N PRO A 90 -2.09 5.61 -17.23
CA PRO A 90 -2.04 6.03 -18.62
C PRO A 90 -2.91 5.14 -19.53
N ARG A 91 -3.39 5.72 -20.64
CA ARG A 91 -4.21 4.97 -21.61
C ARG A 91 -3.37 4.09 -22.52
N GLU A 92 -2.18 4.52 -22.88
CA GLU A 92 -1.24 3.79 -23.73
C GLU A 92 -0.59 2.63 -22.96
N GLU A 93 -0.26 1.57 -23.68
CA GLU A 93 0.27 0.33 -23.12
C GLU A 93 1.62 0.53 -22.42
N ALA A 94 2.53 1.25 -23.06
CA ALA A 94 3.87 1.51 -22.49
C ALA A 94 3.78 2.20 -21.12
N GLY A 95 2.90 3.21 -20.99
CA GLY A 95 2.67 3.87 -19.70
C GLY A 95 2.03 2.96 -18.66
N ARG A 96 1.09 2.09 -19.05
CA ARG A 96 0.50 1.10 -18.13
C ARG A 96 1.53 0.09 -17.62
N LEU A 97 2.38 -0.43 -18.50
CA LEU A 97 3.47 -1.33 -18.13
C LEU A 97 4.44 -0.64 -17.17
N TRP A 98 4.78 0.62 -17.45
CA TRP A 98 5.68 1.38 -16.59
C TRP A 98 5.09 1.63 -15.20
N VAL A 99 3.84 2.07 -15.09
CA VAL A 99 3.15 2.23 -13.81
C VAL A 99 3.09 0.90 -13.04
N HIS A 100 2.81 -0.21 -13.75
CA HIS A 100 2.74 -1.52 -13.11
C HIS A 100 4.11 -2.02 -12.64
N GLN A 101 5.16 -1.80 -13.41
CA GLN A 101 6.54 -2.11 -12.99
C GLN A 101 6.91 -1.35 -11.70
N LEU A 102 6.59 -0.07 -11.62
CA LEU A 102 6.82 0.72 -10.41
C LEU A 102 6.01 0.18 -9.21
N GLN A 103 4.76 -0.24 -9.44
CA GLN A 103 3.93 -0.84 -8.39
C GLN A 103 4.50 -2.18 -7.90
N LEU A 104 5.05 -3.01 -8.78
CA LEU A 104 5.74 -4.25 -8.39
C LEU A 104 6.99 -3.93 -7.55
N THR A 105 7.75 -2.89 -7.91
CA THR A 105 8.88 -2.42 -7.10
C THR A 105 8.44 -1.92 -5.71
N ILE A 106 7.26 -1.29 -5.61
CA ILE A 106 6.67 -0.95 -4.30
C ILE A 106 6.31 -2.23 -3.54
N THR A 107 5.77 -3.26 -4.20
CA THR A 107 5.45 -4.53 -3.55
C THR A 107 6.70 -5.17 -2.93
N ASP A 108 7.83 -5.18 -3.64
CA ASP A 108 9.11 -5.65 -3.10
C ASP A 108 9.56 -4.80 -1.91
N PHE A 109 9.40 -3.49 -2.00
CA PHE A 109 9.74 -2.58 -0.89
C PHE A 109 8.92 -2.86 0.37
N LEU A 110 7.62 -3.17 0.22
CA LEU A 110 6.76 -3.53 1.35
C LEU A 110 7.17 -4.83 2.02
N VAL A 111 7.69 -5.80 1.26
CA VAL A 111 8.25 -7.03 1.84
C VAL A 111 9.47 -6.69 2.69
N GLU A 112 10.38 -5.87 2.20
CA GLU A 112 11.58 -5.49 2.97
C GLU A 112 11.25 -4.65 4.22
N ILE A 113 10.22 -3.80 4.17
CA ILE A 113 9.72 -3.07 5.34
C ILE A 113 9.17 -4.06 6.39
N HIS A 114 8.38 -5.04 5.97
CA HIS A 114 7.84 -6.07 6.84
C HIS A 114 8.95 -6.92 7.46
N ASP A 115 9.90 -7.35 6.66
CA ASP A 115 11.00 -8.21 7.12
C ASP A 115 11.98 -7.48 8.06
N ALA A 116 11.96 -6.14 8.09
CA ALA A 116 12.74 -5.40 9.08
C ALA A 116 12.31 -5.72 10.52
N HIS A 117 11.05 -6.11 10.73
CA HIS A 117 10.56 -6.51 12.06
C HIS A 117 10.18 -7.99 12.18
N HIS A 118 10.02 -8.73 11.07
CA HIS A 118 9.70 -10.16 11.06
C HIS A 118 10.58 -10.93 10.06
N PRO A 119 11.91 -10.94 10.24
CA PRO A 119 12.85 -11.48 9.26
C PRO A 119 12.86 -13.02 9.17
N LEU A 120 12.52 -13.73 10.25
CA LEU A 120 12.51 -15.21 10.26
C LEU A 120 11.20 -15.76 9.69
N GLY A 121 10.09 -15.05 9.90
CA GLY A 121 8.80 -15.47 9.38
C GLY A 121 7.63 -14.82 10.10
N ALA A 122 6.48 -14.76 9.39
CA ALA A 122 5.26 -14.19 9.91
C ALA A 122 4.58 -15.05 11.01
N ASN A 123 5.00 -16.28 11.19
CA ASN A 123 4.48 -17.19 12.22
C ASN A 123 5.11 -16.98 13.61
N PHE A 124 6.18 -16.22 13.69
CA PHE A 124 6.84 -15.87 14.95
C PHE A 124 6.34 -14.51 15.44
N TYR A 125 6.21 -14.36 16.75
CA TYR A 125 6.01 -13.04 17.33
C TYR A 125 7.29 -12.20 17.23
N TYR A 126 7.17 -10.88 17.29
CA TYR A 126 8.32 -9.98 17.25
C TYR A 126 9.33 -10.29 18.38
N GLU A 127 8.82 -10.62 19.57
CA GLU A 127 9.60 -10.97 20.75
C GLU A 127 10.54 -12.15 20.55
N GLU A 128 10.15 -13.09 19.68
CA GLU A 128 10.92 -14.32 19.39
C GLU A 128 12.03 -14.10 18.36
N GLN A 129 12.02 -12.98 17.65
CA GLN A 129 12.97 -12.69 16.57
C GLN A 129 13.62 -11.28 16.69
N LYS A 130 13.64 -10.70 17.88
CA LYS A 130 14.25 -9.37 18.14
C LYS A 130 15.71 -9.23 17.71
N PRO A 131 16.60 -10.20 17.96
CA PRO A 131 18.00 -10.09 17.54
C PRO A 131 18.14 -10.01 16.00
N GLU A 132 17.41 -10.84 15.29
CA GLU A 132 17.38 -10.90 13.83
C GLU A 132 16.73 -9.64 13.25
N SER A 133 15.67 -9.15 13.88
CA SER A 133 14.99 -7.91 13.51
C SER A 133 15.91 -6.70 13.62
N LYS A 134 16.71 -6.60 14.69
CA LYS A 134 17.73 -5.53 14.84
C LYS A 134 18.75 -5.57 13.71
N ARG A 135 19.26 -6.75 13.40
CA ARG A 135 20.24 -6.93 12.31
C ARG A 135 19.63 -6.60 10.95
N ARG A 136 18.42 -7.09 10.67
CA ARG A 136 17.70 -6.85 9.40
C ARG A 136 17.30 -5.39 9.24
N SER A 137 16.80 -4.77 10.31
CA SER A 137 16.44 -3.36 10.31
C SER A 137 17.64 -2.45 10.08
N LYS A 138 18.80 -2.77 10.65
CA LYS A 138 20.04 -2.02 10.38
C LYS A 138 20.39 -2.05 8.89
N ASP A 139 20.43 -3.23 8.27
CA ASP A 139 20.69 -3.35 6.82
C ASP A 139 19.64 -2.60 5.99
N PHE A 140 18.36 -2.73 6.37
CA PHE A 140 17.27 -2.02 5.71
C PHE A 140 17.48 -0.50 5.72
N ARG A 141 17.77 0.08 6.88
CA ARG A 141 17.96 1.53 7.05
C ARG A 141 19.22 2.05 6.32
N GLU A 142 20.33 1.30 6.39
CA GLU A 142 21.62 1.73 5.84
C GLU A 142 21.71 1.54 4.31
N HIS A 143 21.06 0.52 3.76
CA HIS A 143 21.24 0.14 2.37
C HIS A 143 19.96 0.12 1.54
N ARG A 144 18.87 -0.45 2.09
CA ARG A 144 17.67 -0.69 1.30
C ARG A 144 16.77 0.54 1.22
N LEU A 145 16.50 1.19 2.32
CA LEU A 145 15.70 2.40 2.39
C LEU A 145 16.26 3.52 1.46
N PRO A 146 17.57 3.85 1.51
CA PRO A 146 18.16 4.82 0.56
C PRO A 146 18.04 4.40 -0.90
N LYS A 147 18.23 3.11 -1.19
CA LYS A 147 18.14 2.57 -2.55
C LYS A 147 16.74 2.75 -3.14
N PHE A 148 15.69 2.36 -2.41
CA PHE A 148 14.32 2.49 -2.88
C PHE A 148 13.89 3.95 -3.01
N LEU A 149 14.07 4.76 -1.97
CA LEU A 149 13.69 6.17 -2.02
C LEU A 149 14.46 6.93 -3.11
N GLY A 150 15.77 6.71 -3.23
CA GLY A 150 16.58 7.31 -4.29
C GLY A 150 16.16 6.86 -5.69
N TYR A 151 15.71 5.63 -5.87
CA TYR A 151 15.16 5.15 -7.14
C TYR A 151 13.88 5.91 -7.51
N PHE A 152 12.90 6.00 -6.63
CA PHE A 152 11.64 6.69 -6.89
C PHE A 152 11.81 8.21 -7.02
N GLU A 153 12.75 8.82 -6.29
CA GLU A 153 13.11 10.21 -6.47
C GLU A 153 13.63 10.48 -7.90
N ARG A 154 14.51 9.61 -8.43
CA ARG A 154 14.98 9.69 -9.82
C ARG A 154 13.87 9.45 -10.84
N VAL A 155 12.90 8.57 -10.55
CA VAL A 155 11.73 8.36 -11.42
C VAL A 155 10.95 9.65 -11.55
N LEU A 156 10.65 10.33 -10.44
CA LEU A 156 9.98 11.64 -10.44
C LEU A 156 10.77 12.71 -11.19
N GLN A 157 12.09 12.73 -11.02
CA GLN A 157 12.96 13.67 -11.73
C GLN A 157 12.94 13.48 -13.25
N ARG A 158 12.79 12.23 -13.70
CA ARG A 158 12.82 11.84 -15.11
C ARG A 158 11.45 11.84 -15.79
N ASN A 159 10.38 12.20 -15.11
CA ASN A 159 9.06 12.31 -15.74
C ASN A 159 9.02 13.52 -16.68
N SER A 160 9.31 13.29 -17.95
CA SER A 160 9.38 14.32 -19.00
C SER A 160 8.02 14.95 -19.35
N ALA A 161 6.92 14.37 -18.93
CA ALA A 161 5.59 14.94 -19.16
C ALA A 161 5.28 16.14 -18.24
N GLY A 162 6.18 16.49 -17.32
CA GLY A 162 6.02 17.65 -16.42
C GLY A 162 4.87 17.51 -15.42
N GLY A 163 4.27 16.33 -15.29
CA GLY A 163 3.23 16.06 -14.30
C GLY A 163 3.77 15.95 -12.87
N PRO A 164 2.87 16.04 -11.88
CA PRO A 164 3.26 16.00 -10.47
C PRO A 164 3.59 14.59 -9.98
N GLY A 165 3.23 13.55 -10.74
CA GLY A 165 3.44 12.15 -10.39
C GLY A 165 4.64 11.51 -11.12
N MET A 166 4.80 10.21 -10.91
CA MET A 166 5.90 9.43 -11.47
C MET A 166 5.76 9.17 -12.96
N VAL A 167 4.51 9.11 -13.47
CA VAL A 167 4.24 8.71 -14.86
C VAL A 167 3.21 9.63 -15.52
N GLY A 168 3.61 10.27 -16.61
CA GLY A 168 2.71 11.12 -17.38
C GLY A 168 2.34 12.43 -16.68
N ALA A 169 1.24 13.04 -17.10
CA ALA A 169 0.81 14.36 -16.63
C ALA A 169 -0.16 14.31 -15.43
N ARG A 170 -0.60 13.12 -15.01
CA ARG A 170 -1.63 12.93 -13.99
C ARG A 170 -1.15 12.01 -12.88
N ILE A 171 -1.78 12.15 -11.72
CA ILE A 171 -1.60 11.19 -10.62
C ILE A 171 -2.17 9.82 -11.04
N SER A 172 -1.42 8.78 -10.77
CA SER A 172 -1.76 7.38 -11.00
C SER A 172 -1.81 6.61 -9.69
N TYR A 173 -2.24 5.34 -9.74
CA TYR A 173 -2.30 4.52 -8.53
C TYR A 173 -0.93 4.30 -7.87
N VAL A 174 0.16 4.34 -8.63
CA VAL A 174 1.51 4.18 -8.07
C VAL A 174 1.91 5.40 -7.22
N ASP A 175 1.42 6.59 -7.57
CA ASP A 175 1.65 7.80 -6.78
C ASP A 175 0.93 7.75 -5.44
N LEU A 176 -0.33 7.26 -5.44
CA LEU A 176 -1.11 7.01 -4.23
C LEU A 176 -0.41 5.97 -3.35
N SER A 177 0.08 4.90 -3.97
CA SER A 177 0.84 3.84 -3.28
C SER A 177 2.11 4.38 -2.63
N MET A 178 2.91 5.18 -3.34
CA MET A 178 4.14 5.74 -2.79
C MET A 178 3.85 6.73 -1.66
N ALA A 179 2.79 7.52 -1.76
CA ALA A 179 2.38 8.40 -0.67
C ALA A 179 2.03 7.61 0.61
N GLN A 180 1.34 6.47 0.47
CA GLN A 180 1.07 5.57 1.59
C GLN A 180 2.34 4.95 2.16
N VAL A 181 3.29 4.53 1.32
CA VAL A 181 4.60 4.03 1.77
C VAL A 181 5.32 5.08 2.61
N ILE A 182 5.36 6.33 2.14
CA ILE A 182 6.02 7.42 2.89
C ILE A 182 5.32 7.67 4.23
N ALA A 183 3.99 7.65 4.27
CA ALA A 183 3.24 7.77 5.51
C ALA A 183 3.57 6.64 6.49
N GLY A 184 3.59 5.39 6.00
CA GLY A 184 3.96 4.22 6.78
C GLY A 184 5.42 4.24 7.28
N LEU A 185 6.36 4.67 6.43
CA LEU A 185 7.76 4.84 6.84
C LEU A 185 7.95 5.91 7.92
N ARG A 186 7.20 7.00 7.85
CA ARG A 186 7.20 8.06 8.88
C ARG A 186 6.68 7.54 10.21
N TYR A 187 5.77 6.57 10.20
CA TYR A 187 5.29 5.90 11.40
C TYR A 187 6.29 4.85 11.91
N ALA A 188 6.71 3.93 11.05
CA ALA A 188 7.53 2.78 11.45
C ALA A 188 8.99 3.16 11.78
N PHE A 189 9.57 4.06 11.00
CA PHE A 189 10.97 4.49 11.08
C PHE A 189 11.08 6.02 11.06
N PRO A 190 10.58 6.74 12.09
CA PRO A 190 10.52 8.20 12.09
C PRO A 190 11.87 8.88 11.97
N LEU A 191 12.95 8.31 12.56
CA LEU A 191 14.30 8.89 12.49
C LEU A 191 14.94 8.62 11.13
N ALA A 192 15.01 7.35 10.71
CA ALA A 192 15.62 6.94 9.46
C ALA A 192 14.91 7.55 8.24
N SER A 193 13.56 7.49 8.23
CA SER A 193 12.78 8.06 7.12
C SER A 193 12.94 9.57 7.01
N ARG A 194 13.00 10.29 8.14
CA ARG A 194 13.26 11.74 8.14
C ARG A 194 14.61 12.07 7.51
N GLY A 195 15.65 11.30 7.84
CA GLY A 195 17.00 11.46 7.29
C GLY A 195 17.00 11.28 5.77
N GLU A 196 16.45 10.18 5.28
CA GLU A 196 16.46 9.87 3.85
C GLU A 196 15.50 10.74 3.03
N LEU A 197 14.32 11.05 3.53
CA LEU A 197 13.37 11.93 2.84
C LEU A 197 13.88 13.37 2.68
N ARG A 198 14.82 13.84 3.51
CA ARG A 198 15.48 15.15 3.27
C ARG A 198 16.23 15.16 1.94
N LYS A 199 16.76 14.04 1.50
CA LYS A 199 17.49 13.86 0.23
C LYS A 199 16.53 13.67 -0.96
N CYS A 200 15.22 13.45 -0.69
CA CYS A 200 14.21 13.13 -1.67
C CYS A 200 13.06 14.18 -1.67
N PRO A 201 13.34 15.43 -2.14
CA PRO A 201 12.38 16.52 -2.07
C PRO A 201 11.11 16.28 -2.92
N ARG A 202 11.24 15.60 -4.08
CA ARG A 202 10.10 15.31 -4.96
C ARG A 202 9.17 14.27 -4.35
N LEU A 203 9.72 13.26 -3.67
CA LEU A 203 8.91 12.28 -2.94
C LEU A 203 8.13 12.94 -1.80
N ARG A 204 8.75 13.88 -1.07
CA ARG A 204 8.03 14.65 -0.05
C ARG A 204 6.88 15.47 -0.67
N ALA A 205 7.18 16.18 -1.76
CA ALA A 205 6.18 16.97 -2.48
C ALA A 205 5.04 16.09 -3.02
N LEU A 206 5.35 14.90 -3.55
CA LEU A 206 4.36 13.93 -3.99
C LEU A 206 3.44 13.48 -2.84
N HIS A 207 4.03 13.11 -1.69
CA HIS A 207 3.27 12.74 -0.51
C HIS A 207 2.30 13.85 -0.09
N ASP A 208 2.81 15.09 0.05
CA ASP A 208 2.01 16.21 0.50
C ASP A 208 0.90 16.56 -0.51
N LEU A 209 1.21 16.49 -1.80
CA LEU A 209 0.23 16.67 -2.88
C LEU A 209 -0.88 15.62 -2.82
N VAL A 210 -0.53 14.34 -2.67
CA VAL A 210 -1.53 13.26 -2.62
C VAL A 210 -2.46 13.43 -1.43
N PHE A 211 -1.92 13.69 -0.23
CA PHE A 211 -2.73 13.86 0.98
C PHE A 211 -3.50 15.20 1.01
N ALA A 212 -3.10 16.19 0.22
CA ALA A 212 -3.86 17.42 0.03
C ALA A 212 -5.03 17.30 -0.97
N ARG A 213 -5.10 16.23 -1.78
CA ARG A 213 -6.18 16.04 -2.76
C ARG A 213 -7.53 15.96 -2.06
N PRO A 214 -8.57 16.64 -2.54
CA PRO A 214 -9.81 16.83 -1.77
C PRO A 214 -10.49 15.54 -1.30
N ARG A 215 -10.45 14.50 -2.14
CA ARG A 215 -11.07 13.19 -1.82
C ARG A 215 -10.23 12.41 -0.80
N ILE A 216 -8.93 12.36 -1.00
CA ILE A 216 -8.00 11.71 -0.07
C ILE A 216 -8.02 12.43 1.28
N LYS A 217 -7.93 13.76 1.31
CA LYS A 217 -7.99 14.55 2.54
C LYS A 217 -9.28 14.28 3.33
N ARG A 218 -10.43 14.18 2.65
CA ARG A 218 -11.71 13.85 3.29
C ARG A 218 -11.72 12.44 3.87
N TYR A 219 -11.20 11.47 3.12
CA TYR A 219 -11.07 10.09 3.57
C TYR A 219 -10.15 9.99 4.80
N VAL A 220 -8.99 10.60 4.76
CA VAL A 220 -8.02 10.61 5.87
C VAL A 220 -8.58 11.24 7.14
N ALA A 221 -9.46 12.23 7.02
CA ALA A 221 -10.13 12.87 8.15
C ALA A 221 -11.37 12.09 8.67
N SER A 222 -11.73 11.00 8.02
CA SER A 222 -12.91 10.20 8.40
C SER A 222 -12.53 9.01 9.28
N SER A 223 -13.52 8.46 10.01
CA SER A 223 -13.38 7.22 10.78
C SER A 223 -13.16 5.97 9.92
N ARG A 224 -13.30 6.07 8.59
CA ARG A 224 -13.05 4.95 7.66
C ARG A 224 -11.55 4.70 7.45
N ARG A 225 -10.69 5.71 7.67
CA ARG A 225 -9.26 5.50 7.67
C ARG A 225 -8.80 5.02 9.05
N LEU A 226 -8.30 3.80 9.08
CA LEU A 226 -7.74 3.21 10.29
C LEU A 226 -6.44 3.92 10.70
N ALA A 227 -6.14 3.95 11.99
CA ALA A 227 -4.84 4.42 12.48
C ALA A 227 -3.74 3.38 12.19
N PHE A 228 -2.49 3.82 12.06
CA PHE A 228 -1.36 2.90 12.13
C PHE A 228 -1.27 2.28 13.53
N ASN A 229 -0.89 1.02 13.59
CA ASN A 229 -0.65 0.28 14.83
C ASN A 229 0.45 -0.78 14.65
N ASN A 230 0.80 -1.50 15.72
CA ASN A 230 1.87 -2.49 15.67
C ASN A 230 1.40 -3.93 15.33
N ASP A 231 0.17 -4.09 14.85
CA ASP A 231 -0.34 -5.34 14.27
C ASP A 231 -0.32 -5.29 12.73
N ASP A 232 0.04 -4.12 12.18
CA ASP A 232 0.01 -3.80 10.75
C ASP A 232 1.33 -4.17 10.03
N LEU A 233 1.38 -3.85 8.73
CA LEU A 233 2.56 -3.90 7.86
C LEU A 233 3.66 -2.92 8.32
N PHE A 234 3.27 -1.72 8.70
CA PHE A 234 4.16 -0.69 9.23
C PHE A 234 4.08 -0.71 10.76
N ARG A 235 5.11 -1.27 11.41
CA ARG A 235 5.20 -1.38 12.86
C ARG A 235 6.30 -0.49 13.40
N HIS A 236 6.02 0.22 14.47
CA HIS A 236 7.02 1.05 15.14
C HIS A 236 7.60 0.36 16.37
N TYR A 237 8.87 0.03 16.28
CA TYR A 237 9.71 -0.42 17.40
C TYR A 237 10.90 0.52 17.50
N ALA A 238 11.02 1.27 18.59
CA ALA A 238 12.06 2.30 18.73
C ALA A 238 13.48 1.74 18.53
N GLU A 239 13.73 0.51 19.00
CA GLU A 239 15.01 -0.18 18.87
C GLU A 239 15.34 -0.63 17.44
N LEU A 240 14.43 -0.50 16.49
CA LEU A 240 14.65 -0.80 15.08
C LEU A 240 14.92 0.45 14.24
N ASP A 241 14.70 1.65 14.78
CA ASP A 241 14.79 2.89 14.01
C ASP A 241 16.15 3.61 14.15
N GLY A 242 16.94 3.33 15.19
CA GLY A 242 18.22 4.03 15.36
C GLY A 242 19.19 3.35 16.29
#